data_d6b6dcbc757896b340ba8f320730c1d8
#
_entry.id   d6b6dcbc757896b340ba8f320730c1d8
#
_cell.length_a   1.000
_cell.length_b   1.000
_cell.length_c   1.000
_cell.angle_alpha   90.00
_cell.angle_beta   90.00
_cell.angle_gamma   90.00
#
_symmetry.space_group_name_H-M   'P 1'
#
loop_
_entity.id
_entity.type
_entity.pdbx_description
1 polymer ?
#
loop_
_entity_poly.entity_id
_entity_poly.type
_entity_poly.pdbx_seq_one_letter_code
_entity_poly.pdbx_strand_id
1 'polypeptide(L)'
;MDRLGGLRAHLQTIGAYNLRTIRDAPLAEISGSLGDLGTLLPLMIALAVQGSIDLSATLVFSGLANIITGAVFGIPLPVQPMKAIAAIAISQKFNKDETAAAGLTVAIAVLMLSVTGLLRWLNRVVPLPVVKGIQVGAGLSLVISAGSNLILPLSWQSPFEDNKLLAVGAFLTLLGSKHVKRFPYALIMTLLAVFLAMFSVPSNVHAVQFSTSQFWHPEGHIPGQKSWVTGAIDAALPQLPLTTLNSILAVASLSANLFPTFPPTPSTTSIGLSVACWNLIGCWFGAMPICHGSGGLAGQYHFGARSGASIIVLGIVKIILGLFAGNAIVPLLQHFPKSILGVMVIAAGVELAKVGQGASDTSDLWEQAERQSSDGSPAEETKVIIQKQGNNRYMVMLVTVAGCLACKNDAIGFTVEAGGELYSLNEGTVRTDFIACPNAEPPLDSKCS
;
A
#
# COMPACT_ATOMS: atom_id res chain seq x y z
N MET A 1 -8.54 -31.88 -16.68
CA MET A 1 -9.87 -31.21 -16.72
C MET A 1 -10.27 -30.63 -15.36
N ASP A 2 -9.81 -31.21 -14.25
CA ASP A 2 -10.23 -30.77 -12.89
C ASP A 2 -9.76 -29.37 -12.43
N ARG A 3 -8.63 -28.85 -12.92
CA ARG A 3 -8.15 -27.54 -12.53
C ARG A 3 -9.01 -26.37 -13.04
N LEU A 4 -9.58 -26.48 -14.23
CA LEU A 4 -10.49 -25.48 -14.79
C LEU A 4 -11.85 -25.46 -14.07
N GLY A 5 -12.35 -26.64 -13.67
CA GLY A 5 -13.54 -26.77 -12.83
C GLY A 5 -13.38 -26.12 -11.46
N GLY A 6 -12.22 -26.35 -10.82
CA GLY A 6 -11.89 -25.71 -9.54
C GLY A 6 -11.79 -24.18 -9.62
N LEU A 7 -11.16 -23.65 -10.68
CA LEU A 7 -11.06 -22.18 -10.89
C LEU A 7 -12.45 -21.57 -11.11
N ARG A 8 -13.30 -22.20 -11.92
CA ARG A 8 -14.67 -21.72 -12.15
C ARG A 8 -15.50 -21.71 -10.87
N ALA A 9 -15.43 -22.77 -10.06
CA ALA A 9 -16.10 -22.81 -8.77
C ALA A 9 -15.60 -21.73 -7.81
N HIS A 10 -14.28 -21.51 -7.76
CA HIS A 10 -13.67 -20.43 -6.96
C HIS A 10 -14.20 -19.05 -7.37
N LEU A 11 -14.15 -18.73 -8.67
CA LEU A 11 -14.65 -17.44 -9.18
C LEU A 11 -16.14 -17.24 -8.93
N GLN A 12 -16.95 -18.29 -9.04
CA GLN A 12 -18.38 -18.23 -8.73
C GLN A 12 -18.61 -17.95 -7.24
N THR A 13 -17.87 -18.61 -6.34
CA THR A 13 -17.98 -18.40 -4.89
C THR A 13 -17.58 -17.00 -4.50
N ILE A 14 -16.44 -16.50 -5.01
CA ILE A 14 -15.98 -15.13 -4.77
C ILE A 14 -16.95 -14.12 -5.38
N GLY A 15 -17.44 -14.35 -6.60
CA GLY A 15 -18.43 -13.48 -7.25
C GLY A 15 -19.74 -13.38 -6.45
N ALA A 16 -20.25 -14.49 -5.95
CA ALA A 16 -21.43 -14.52 -5.08
C ALA A 16 -21.18 -13.74 -3.77
N TYR A 17 -20.01 -13.89 -3.17
CA TYR A 17 -19.61 -13.14 -1.98
C TYR A 17 -19.54 -11.64 -2.23
N ASN A 18 -18.86 -11.21 -3.30
CA ASN A 18 -18.76 -9.81 -3.68
C ASN A 18 -20.14 -9.18 -3.93
N LEU A 19 -21.01 -9.92 -4.63
CA LEU A 19 -22.39 -9.46 -4.91
C LEU A 19 -23.21 -9.33 -3.62
N ARG A 20 -23.08 -10.29 -2.71
CA ARG A 20 -23.75 -10.26 -1.41
C ARG A 20 -23.32 -9.07 -0.58
N THR A 21 -22.00 -8.84 -0.43
CA THR A 21 -21.47 -7.74 0.42
C THR A 21 -21.87 -6.37 -0.10
N ILE A 22 -21.81 -6.14 -1.43
CA ILE A 22 -22.23 -4.85 -2.00
C ILE A 22 -23.75 -4.66 -1.88
N ARG A 23 -24.53 -5.71 -1.93
CA ARG A 23 -25.99 -5.65 -1.74
C ARG A 23 -26.36 -5.36 -0.28
N ASP A 24 -25.65 -6.01 0.67
CA ASP A 24 -25.94 -5.88 2.10
C ASP A 24 -25.45 -4.55 2.69
N ALA A 25 -24.34 -3.98 2.17
CA ALA A 25 -23.73 -2.76 2.66
C ALA A 25 -23.10 -1.91 1.55
N PRO A 26 -23.87 -1.40 0.56
CA PRO A 26 -23.35 -0.71 -0.61
C PRO A 26 -22.53 0.54 -0.25
N LEU A 27 -23.01 1.35 0.67
CA LEU A 27 -22.31 2.57 1.08
C LEU A 27 -21.00 2.27 1.81
N ALA A 28 -20.90 1.15 2.53
CA ALA A 28 -19.66 0.77 3.20
C ALA A 28 -18.61 0.27 2.18
N GLU A 29 -19.01 -0.54 1.18
CA GLU A 29 -18.12 -0.99 0.12
C GLU A 29 -17.64 0.18 -0.75
N ILE A 30 -18.54 1.11 -1.14
CA ILE A 30 -18.18 2.31 -1.90
C ILE A 30 -17.30 3.23 -1.06
N SER A 31 -17.63 3.48 0.21
CA SER A 31 -16.78 4.28 1.11
C SER A 31 -15.40 3.66 1.26
N GLY A 32 -15.35 2.35 1.49
CA GLY A 32 -14.10 1.60 1.59
C GLY A 32 -13.25 1.68 0.33
N SER A 33 -13.87 1.65 -0.86
CA SER A 33 -13.15 1.76 -2.15
C SER A 33 -12.33 3.04 -2.28
N LEU A 34 -12.73 4.11 -1.60
CA LEU A 34 -12.07 5.41 -1.59
C LEU A 34 -11.00 5.53 -0.49
N GLY A 35 -10.88 4.53 0.38
CA GLY A 35 -9.98 4.55 1.53
C GLY A 35 -8.49 4.68 1.21
N ASP A 36 -8.09 4.40 -0.03
CA ASP A 36 -6.72 4.49 -0.50
C ASP A 36 -6.41 5.76 -1.31
N LEU A 37 -7.38 6.64 -1.55
CA LEU A 37 -7.18 7.84 -2.35
C LEU A 37 -6.07 8.74 -1.82
N GLY A 38 -5.89 8.79 -0.50
CA GLY A 38 -4.87 9.60 0.14
C GLY A 38 -3.43 9.20 -0.22
N THR A 39 -3.18 7.93 -0.56
CA THR A 39 -1.87 7.48 -1.00
C THR A 39 -1.76 7.44 -2.54
N LEU A 40 -2.84 7.16 -3.22
CA LEU A 40 -2.89 7.04 -4.68
C LEU A 40 -2.80 8.41 -5.37
N LEU A 41 -3.66 9.36 -5.00
CA LEU A 41 -3.83 10.61 -5.73
C LEU A 41 -2.56 11.46 -5.77
N PRO A 42 -1.86 11.76 -4.65
CA PRO A 42 -0.70 12.66 -4.69
C PRO A 42 0.41 12.15 -5.63
N LEU A 43 0.71 10.86 -5.59
CA LEU A 43 1.76 10.27 -6.43
C LEU A 43 1.34 10.22 -7.90
N MET A 44 0.11 9.80 -8.18
CA MET A 44 -0.42 9.71 -9.54
C MET A 44 -0.47 11.10 -10.20
N ILE A 45 -0.94 12.12 -9.47
CA ILE A 45 -0.99 13.50 -9.97
C ILE A 45 0.41 14.02 -10.25
N ALA A 46 1.35 13.86 -9.32
CA ALA A 46 2.71 14.35 -9.49
C ALA A 46 3.39 13.72 -10.71
N LEU A 47 3.27 12.41 -10.91
CA LEU A 47 3.80 11.71 -12.08
C LEU A 47 3.14 12.14 -13.39
N ALA A 48 1.82 12.33 -13.38
CA ALA A 48 1.07 12.76 -14.57
C ALA A 48 1.42 14.20 -14.99
N VAL A 49 1.48 15.12 -14.02
CA VAL A 49 1.85 16.53 -14.28
C VAL A 49 3.28 16.65 -14.81
N GLN A 50 4.18 15.83 -14.31
CA GLN A 50 5.57 15.80 -14.79
C GLN A 50 5.73 15.15 -16.17
N GLY A 51 4.73 14.38 -16.63
CA GLY A 51 4.81 13.62 -17.87
C GLY A 51 5.58 12.30 -17.77
N SER A 52 5.82 11.82 -16.56
CA SER A 52 6.48 10.54 -16.31
C SER A 52 5.58 9.33 -16.58
N ILE A 53 4.27 9.53 -16.70
CA ILE A 53 3.27 8.51 -17.00
C ILE A 53 2.21 9.05 -17.96
N ASP A 54 1.46 8.16 -18.59
CA ASP A 54 0.18 8.47 -19.21
C ASP A 54 -0.94 8.24 -18.20
N LEU A 55 -1.71 9.29 -17.88
CA LEU A 55 -2.77 9.20 -16.87
C LEU A 55 -3.92 8.30 -17.33
N SER A 56 -4.31 8.39 -18.61
CA SER A 56 -5.38 7.56 -19.15
C SER A 56 -5.02 6.08 -19.13
N ALA A 57 -3.81 5.73 -19.63
CA ALA A 57 -3.29 4.36 -19.54
C ALA A 57 -3.23 3.88 -18.09
N THR A 58 -2.74 4.73 -17.17
CA THR A 58 -2.66 4.42 -15.75
C THR A 58 -4.03 4.09 -15.16
N LEU A 59 -5.05 4.91 -15.43
CA LEU A 59 -6.40 4.70 -14.93
C LEU A 59 -7.04 3.45 -15.52
N VAL A 60 -6.88 3.21 -16.84
CA VAL A 60 -7.44 2.03 -17.51
C VAL A 60 -6.79 0.75 -17.00
N PHE A 61 -5.45 0.64 -17.03
CA PHE A 61 -4.77 -0.60 -16.62
C PHE A 61 -4.86 -0.85 -15.12
N SER A 62 -4.73 0.18 -14.27
CA SER A 62 -4.95 0.01 -12.83
C SER A 62 -6.41 -0.29 -12.50
N GLY A 63 -7.35 0.22 -13.28
CA GLY A 63 -8.77 -0.10 -13.16
C GLY A 63 -9.08 -1.56 -13.51
N LEU A 64 -8.54 -2.07 -14.62
CA LEU A 64 -8.62 -3.48 -15.01
C LEU A 64 -7.99 -4.37 -13.95
N ALA A 65 -6.80 -3.98 -13.47
CA ALA A 65 -6.11 -4.70 -12.40
C ALA A 65 -6.96 -4.78 -11.12
N ASN A 66 -7.61 -3.69 -10.71
CA ASN A 66 -8.52 -3.68 -9.57
C ASN A 66 -9.71 -4.63 -9.76
N ILE A 67 -10.35 -4.61 -10.93
CA ILE A 67 -11.50 -5.47 -11.22
C ILE A 67 -11.10 -6.95 -11.13
N ILE A 68 -10.00 -7.33 -11.78
CA ILE A 68 -9.55 -8.73 -11.79
C ILE A 68 -9.06 -9.15 -10.40
N THR A 69 -8.34 -8.29 -9.68
CA THR A 69 -7.91 -8.56 -8.30
C THR A 69 -9.11 -8.79 -7.38
N GLY A 70 -10.14 -7.94 -7.47
CA GLY A 70 -11.37 -8.10 -6.68
C GLY A 70 -12.17 -9.33 -7.02
N ALA A 71 -12.21 -9.71 -8.31
CA ALA A 71 -12.90 -10.91 -8.77
C ALA A 71 -12.17 -12.20 -8.39
N VAL A 72 -10.83 -12.18 -8.34
CA VAL A 72 -10.01 -13.36 -8.06
C VAL A 72 -9.75 -13.55 -6.57
N PHE A 73 -9.39 -12.50 -5.84
CA PHE A 73 -9.03 -12.62 -4.43
C PHE A 73 -10.21 -12.40 -3.47
N GLY A 74 -11.24 -11.67 -3.89
CA GLY A 74 -12.44 -11.43 -3.09
C GLY A 74 -12.24 -10.50 -1.89
N ILE A 75 -11.06 -9.91 -1.71
CA ILE A 75 -10.71 -8.96 -0.65
C ILE A 75 -10.53 -7.56 -1.23
N PRO A 76 -10.67 -6.50 -0.42
CA PRO A 76 -10.49 -5.11 -0.85
C PRO A 76 -8.99 -4.76 -0.99
N LEU A 77 -8.30 -5.43 -1.91
CA LEU A 77 -6.87 -5.28 -2.14
C LEU A 77 -6.63 -4.34 -3.32
N PRO A 78 -6.41 -3.03 -3.09
CA PRO A 78 -6.27 -2.06 -4.16
C PRO A 78 -4.94 -2.18 -4.89
N VAL A 79 -4.94 -1.64 -6.09
CA VAL A 79 -3.75 -1.48 -6.92
C VAL A 79 -3.27 -0.04 -6.78
N GLN A 80 -2.00 0.11 -6.35
CA GLN A 80 -1.34 1.37 -5.99
C GLN A 80 -0.07 1.61 -6.79
N PRO A 81 0.44 2.88 -6.85
CA PRO A 81 1.76 3.17 -7.39
C PRO A 81 2.88 2.43 -6.65
N MET A 82 3.89 2.00 -7.38
CA MET A 82 5.16 1.57 -6.80
C MET A 82 5.90 2.79 -6.22
N LYS A 83 5.90 2.90 -4.89
CA LYS A 83 6.27 4.14 -4.16
C LYS A 83 7.71 4.58 -4.40
N ALA A 84 8.68 3.63 -4.40
CA ALA A 84 10.08 3.99 -4.63
C ALA A 84 10.30 4.45 -6.08
N ILE A 85 9.71 3.76 -7.07
CA ILE A 85 9.75 4.20 -8.47
C ILE A 85 9.12 5.58 -8.60
N ALA A 86 7.93 5.80 -8.01
CA ALA A 86 7.25 7.08 -8.07
C ALA A 86 8.09 8.21 -7.45
N ALA A 87 8.68 7.99 -6.28
CA ALA A 87 9.52 8.98 -5.61
C ALA A 87 10.76 9.36 -6.44
N ILE A 88 11.44 8.37 -7.02
CA ILE A 88 12.62 8.59 -7.84
C ILE A 88 12.24 9.24 -9.17
N ALA A 89 11.18 8.77 -9.82
CA ALA A 89 10.68 9.37 -11.06
C ALA A 89 10.35 10.87 -10.85
N ILE A 90 9.73 11.23 -9.73
CA ILE A 90 9.43 12.62 -9.39
C ILE A 90 10.70 13.42 -9.12
N SER A 91 11.64 12.89 -8.33
CA SER A 91 12.87 13.63 -7.92
C SER A 91 13.86 13.81 -9.07
N GLN A 92 14.04 12.79 -9.91
CA GLN A 92 14.96 12.78 -11.03
C GLN A 92 14.31 13.16 -12.36
N LYS A 93 13.01 13.48 -12.35
CA LYS A 93 12.23 13.90 -13.53
C LYS A 93 12.28 12.86 -14.67
N PHE A 94 12.01 11.59 -14.34
CA PHE A 94 11.94 10.52 -15.31
C PHE A 94 10.92 10.82 -16.41
N ASN A 95 11.26 10.44 -17.63
CA ASN A 95 10.32 10.38 -18.73
C ASN A 95 9.48 9.08 -18.67
N LYS A 96 8.52 8.93 -19.58
CA LYS A 96 7.65 7.73 -19.64
C LYS A 96 8.45 6.43 -19.85
N ASP A 97 9.48 6.46 -20.68
CA ASP A 97 10.28 5.29 -21.01
C ASP A 97 11.12 4.81 -19.82
N GLU A 98 11.71 5.73 -19.05
CA GLU A 98 12.47 5.40 -17.84
C GLU A 98 11.57 4.82 -16.76
N THR A 99 10.38 5.41 -16.57
CA THR A 99 9.37 4.92 -15.62
C THR A 99 8.84 3.54 -16.04
N ALA A 100 8.56 3.34 -17.32
CA ALA A 100 8.14 2.05 -17.87
C ALA A 100 9.23 0.99 -17.71
N ALA A 101 10.48 1.31 -18.03
CA ALA A 101 11.62 0.40 -17.87
C ALA A 101 11.81 -0.02 -16.40
N ALA A 102 11.66 0.90 -15.45
CA ALA A 102 11.71 0.59 -14.03
C ALA A 102 10.60 -0.42 -13.63
N GLY A 103 9.36 -0.16 -14.05
CA GLY A 103 8.22 -1.05 -13.79
C GLY A 103 8.38 -2.44 -14.41
N LEU A 104 8.83 -2.51 -15.66
CA LEU A 104 9.10 -3.77 -16.38
C LEU A 104 10.22 -4.57 -15.71
N THR A 105 11.29 -3.92 -15.25
CA THR A 105 12.39 -4.57 -14.54
C THR A 105 11.91 -5.21 -13.24
N VAL A 106 11.14 -4.48 -12.43
CA VAL A 106 10.53 -5.04 -11.20
C VAL A 106 9.58 -6.19 -11.55
N ALA A 107 8.78 -6.04 -12.60
CA ALA A 107 7.82 -7.07 -13.03
C ALA A 107 8.53 -8.38 -13.42
N ILE A 108 9.61 -8.31 -14.19
CA ILE A 108 10.41 -9.47 -14.59
C ILE A 108 11.03 -10.13 -13.35
N ALA A 109 11.63 -9.35 -12.44
CA ALA A 109 12.23 -9.88 -11.23
C ALA A 109 11.18 -10.56 -10.32
N VAL A 110 10.03 -9.92 -10.08
CA VAL A 110 8.95 -10.48 -9.27
C VAL A 110 8.33 -11.71 -9.94
N LEU A 111 8.21 -11.74 -11.28
CA LEU A 111 7.77 -12.93 -12.01
C LEU A 111 8.73 -14.11 -11.77
N MET A 112 10.02 -13.87 -11.92
CA MET A 112 11.05 -14.89 -11.65
C MET A 112 10.96 -15.43 -10.22
N LEU A 113 10.87 -14.54 -9.21
CA LEU A 113 10.73 -14.93 -7.80
C LEU A 113 9.43 -15.72 -7.55
N SER A 114 8.33 -15.38 -8.26
CA SER A 114 7.05 -16.05 -8.11
C SER A 114 7.05 -17.45 -8.72
N VAL A 115 7.57 -17.59 -9.94
CA VAL A 115 7.58 -18.86 -10.70
C VAL A 115 8.57 -19.86 -10.10
N THR A 116 9.76 -19.41 -9.71
CA THR A 116 10.76 -20.27 -9.06
C THR A 116 10.37 -20.72 -7.65
N GLY A 117 9.32 -20.11 -7.07
CA GLY A 117 8.90 -20.41 -5.70
C GLY A 117 9.75 -19.73 -4.62
N LEU A 118 10.70 -18.88 -5.00
CA LEU A 118 11.56 -18.17 -4.06
C LEU A 118 10.78 -17.23 -3.13
N LEU A 119 9.63 -16.69 -3.59
CA LEU A 119 8.71 -15.95 -2.71
C LEU A 119 8.14 -16.83 -1.59
N ARG A 120 7.87 -18.11 -1.86
CA ARG A 120 7.39 -19.05 -0.82
C ARG A 120 8.50 -19.39 0.16
N TRP A 121 9.74 -19.54 -0.32
CA TRP A 121 10.88 -19.73 0.52
C TRP A 121 11.11 -18.49 1.40
N LEU A 122 11.11 -17.30 0.84
CA LEU A 122 11.24 -16.03 1.56
C LEU A 122 10.17 -15.90 2.66
N ASN A 123 8.91 -16.24 2.37
CA ASN A 123 7.82 -16.22 3.35
C ASN A 123 8.00 -17.21 4.52
N ARG A 124 8.82 -18.26 4.34
CA ARG A 124 9.15 -19.21 5.42
C ARG A 124 10.36 -18.78 6.24
N VAL A 125 11.31 -18.09 5.59
CA VAL A 125 12.55 -17.64 6.22
C VAL A 125 12.37 -16.35 6.99
N VAL A 126 11.50 -15.43 6.50
CA VAL A 126 11.26 -14.15 7.17
C VAL A 126 10.39 -14.36 8.41
N PRO A 127 10.89 -14.06 9.62
CA PRO A 127 10.12 -14.22 10.85
C PRO A 127 8.88 -13.31 10.90
N LEU A 128 7.81 -13.81 11.50
CA LEU A 128 6.55 -13.05 11.64
C LEU A 128 6.73 -11.69 12.35
N PRO A 129 7.55 -11.55 13.41
CA PRO A 129 7.82 -10.24 14.03
C PRO A 129 8.42 -9.21 13.06
N VAL A 130 9.31 -9.64 12.16
CA VAL A 130 9.90 -8.77 11.12
C VAL A 130 8.83 -8.30 10.14
N VAL A 131 7.96 -9.20 9.67
CA VAL A 131 6.83 -8.84 8.78
C VAL A 131 5.90 -7.84 9.46
N LYS A 132 5.58 -8.06 10.74
CA LYS A 132 4.79 -7.11 11.55
C LYS A 132 5.52 -5.77 11.74
N GLY A 133 6.83 -5.80 11.95
CA GLY A 133 7.67 -4.60 12.04
C GLY A 133 7.63 -3.75 10.76
N ILE A 134 7.73 -4.39 9.60
CA ILE A 134 7.60 -3.74 8.30
C ILE A 134 6.20 -3.09 8.14
N GLN A 135 5.14 -3.79 8.55
CA GLN A 135 3.77 -3.26 8.49
C GLN A 135 3.59 -2.04 9.41
N VAL A 136 4.06 -2.13 10.65
CA VAL A 136 4.02 -1.01 11.62
C VAL A 136 4.87 0.15 11.12
N GLY A 137 6.09 -0.12 10.65
CA GLY A 137 6.99 0.89 10.08
C GLY A 137 6.36 1.61 8.88
N ALA A 138 5.76 0.85 7.96
CA ALA A 138 5.03 1.41 6.82
C ALA A 138 3.81 2.24 7.27
N GLY A 139 3.04 1.78 8.25
CA GLY A 139 1.92 2.51 8.82
C GLY A 139 2.34 3.84 9.45
N LEU A 140 3.36 3.84 10.28
CA LEU A 140 3.91 5.05 10.90
C LEU A 140 4.54 5.99 9.86
N SER A 141 5.22 5.45 8.85
CA SER A 141 5.74 6.25 7.73
C SER A 141 4.63 6.97 6.97
N LEU A 142 3.47 6.33 6.76
CA LEU A 142 2.28 6.97 6.18
C LEU A 142 1.79 8.13 7.06
N VAL A 143 1.68 7.92 8.38
CA VAL A 143 1.25 8.97 9.33
C VAL A 143 2.21 10.15 9.32
N ILE A 144 3.53 9.90 9.41
CA ILE A 144 4.56 10.94 9.39
C ILE A 144 4.52 11.70 8.05
N SER A 145 4.45 10.99 6.93
CA SER A 145 4.40 11.60 5.59
C SER A 145 3.14 12.45 5.40
N ALA A 146 1.99 11.98 5.84
CA ALA A 146 0.75 12.76 5.77
C ALA A 146 0.82 14.00 6.66
N GLY A 147 1.34 13.87 7.87
CA GLY A 147 1.55 15.00 8.76
C GLY A 147 2.48 16.05 8.16
N SER A 148 3.68 15.64 7.74
CA SER A 148 4.73 16.56 7.26
C SER A 148 4.42 17.17 5.88
N ASN A 149 3.88 16.39 4.94
CA ASN A 149 3.74 16.82 3.54
C ASN A 149 2.34 17.34 3.19
N LEU A 150 1.29 16.86 3.89
CA LEU A 150 -0.08 17.24 3.56
C LEU A 150 -0.68 18.23 4.58
N ILE A 151 -0.46 18.04 5.89
CA ILE A 151 -1.15 18.84 6.92
C ILE A 151 -0.30 20.02 7.42
N LEU A 152 0.98 19.81 7.77
CA LEU A 152 1.83 20.86 8.33
C LEU A 152 1.99 22.09 7.41
N PRO A 153 2.13 21.94 6.08
CA PRO A 153 2.27 23.09 5.18
C PRO A 153 1.02 23.96 5.07
N LEU A 154 -0.15 23.46 5.49
CA LEU A 154 -1.40 24.21 5.41
C LEU A 154 -1.40 25.38 6.40
N SER A 155 -2.07 26.47 6.03
CA SER A 155 -2.38 27.55 6.94
C SER A 155 -3.56 27.20 7.85
N TRP A 156 -3.84 28.00 8.88
CA TRP A 156 -4.94 27.72 9.79
C TRP A 156 -6.33 27.99 9.20
N GLN A 157 -6.48 29.06 8.44
CA GLN A 157 -7.80 29.56 8.00
C GLN A 157 -7.91 29.77 6.49
N SER A 158 -6.80 29.95 5.79
CA SER A 158 -6.81 30.33 4.39
C SER A 158 -5.92 29.38 3.56
N PRO A 159 -6.33 28.95 2.37
CA PRO A 159 -7.62 29.22 1.74
C PRO A 159 -8.76 28.44 2.42
N PHE A 160 -10.00 28.87 2.18
CA PHE A 160 -11.18 28.22 2.78
C PHE A 160 -11.31 26.74 2.37
N GLU A 161 -10.91 26.41 1.16
CA GLU A 161 -11.08 25.09 0.55
C GLU A 161 -10.06 24.06 1.05
N ASP A 162 -8.91 24.49 1.61
CA ASP A 162 -7.84 23.59 2.09
C ASP A 162 -7.01 24.21 3.21
N ASN A 163 -7.40 23.95 4.47
CA ASN A 163 -6.75 24.52 5.65
C ASN A 163 -6.72 23.53 6.83
N LYS A 164 -5.99 23.91 7.90
CA LYS A 164 -5.89 23.09 9.12
C LYS A 164 -7.19 22.91 9.86
N LEU A 165 -8.08 23.90 9.84
CA LEU A 165 -9.40 23.76 10.48
C LEU A 165 -10.25 22.68 9.79
N LEU A 166 -10.18 22.62 8.46
CA LEU A 166 -10.83 21.56 7.69
C LEU A 166 -10.23 20.18 8.04
N ALA A 167 -8.90 20.09 8.19
CA ALA A 167 -8.24 18.86 8.64
C ALA A 167 -8.71 18.44 10.05
N VAL A 168 -8.80 19.38 10.99
CA VAL A 168 -9.32 19.12 12.33
C VAL A 168 -10.78 18.67 12.28
N GLY A 169 -11.62 19.34 11.50
CA GLY A 169 -13.02 18.94 11.29
C GLY A 169 -13.16 17.54 10.71
N ALA A 170 -12.37 17.22 9.67
CA ALA A 170 -12.32 15.89 9.09
C ALA A 170 -11.86 14.83 10.10
N PHE A 171 -10.86 15.15 10.92
CA PHE A 171 -10.36 14.24 11.96
C PHE A 171 -11.41 14.00 13.08
N LEU A 172 -12.06 15.06 13.54
CA LEU A 172 -13.15 14.93 14.53
C LEU A 172 -14.33 14.12 13.99
N THR A 173 -14.69 14.33 12.74
CA THR A 173 -15.71 13.53 12.05
C THR A 173 -15.28 12.06 11.94
N LEU A 174 -13.99 11.78 11.69
CA LEU A 174 -13.45 10.43 11.69
C LEU A 174 -13.59 9.76 13.06
N LEU A 175 -13.26 10.47 14.15
CA LEU A 175 -13.42 9.95 15.51
C LEU A 175 -14.90 9.72 15.86
N GLY A 176 -15.77 10.67 15.51
CA GLY A 176 -17.21 10.56 15.73
C GLY A 176 -17.86 9.43 14.93
N SER A 177 -17.36 9.17 13.73
CA SER A 177 -17.88 8.10 12.86
C SER A 177 -17.76 6.70 13.47
N LYS A 178 -16.83 6.48 14.41
CA LYS A 178 -16.67 5.20 15.12
C LYS A 178 -17.88 4.82 15.98
N HIS A 179 -18.65 5.80 16.40
CA HIS A 179 -19.87 5.60 17.20
C HIS A 179 -21.11 5.31 16.34
N VAL A 180 -21.05 5.56 15.03
CA VAL A 180 -22.16 5.37 14.10
C VAL A 180 -21.90 4.13 13.25
N LYS A 181 -22.74 3.10 13.40
CA LYS A 181 -22.64 1.88 12.61
C LYS A 181 -22.78 2.21 11.11
N ARG A 182 -21.82 1.73 10.31
CA ARG A 182 -21.82 1.85 8.84
C ARG A 182 -21.78 3.29 8.30
N PHE A 183 -21.17 4.24 9.04
CA PHE A 183 -21.01 5.61 8.56
C PHE A 183 -20.02 5.64 7.37
N PRO A 184 -20.44 6.11 6.18
CA PRO A 184 -19.59 6.07 4.97
C PRO A 184 -18.62 7.26 4.93
N TYR A 185 -17.70 7.34 5.92
CA TYR A 185 -16.79 8.46 6.12
C TYR A 185 -16.01 8.84 4.86
N ALA A 186 -15.31 7.86 4.24
CA ALA A 186 -14.46 8.16 3.09
C ALA A 186 -15.27 8.66 1.88
N LEU A 187 -16.49 8.15 1.69
CA LEU A 187 -17.38 8.63 0.63
C LEU A 187 -17.79 10.10 0.87
N ILE A 188 -18.24 10.43 2.08
CA ILE A 188 -18.67 11.79 2.43
C ILE A 188 -17.49 12.76 2.30
N MET A 189 -16.33 12.41 2.84
CA MET A 189 -15.13 13.25 2.76
C MET A 189 -14.63 13.40 1.33
N THR A 190 -14.68 12.36 0.51
CA THR A 190 -14.30 12.45 -0.91
C THR A 190 -15.27 13.34 -1.70
N LEU A 191 -16.57 13.20 -1.49
CA LEU A 191 -17.55 14.08 -2.15
C LEU A 191 -17.36 15.54 -1.73
N LEU A 192 -17.13 15.80 -0.44
CA LEU A 192 -16.80 17.14 0.05
C LEU A 192 -15.49 17.66 -0.58
N ALA A 193 -14.46 16.82 -0.68
CA ALA A 193 -13.19 17.19 -1.28
C ALA A 193 -13.33 17.53 -2.78
N VAL A 194 -14.09 16.73 -3.54
CA VAL A 194 -14.39 17.03 -4.96
C VAL A 194 -15.15 18.35 -5.08
N PHE A 195 -16.15 18.56 -4.23
CA PHE A 195 -16.91 19.80 -4.19
C PHE A 195 -15.99 21.01 -3.93
N LEU A 196 -15.14 20.96 -2.91
CA LEU A 196 -14.19 22.03 -2.61
C LEU A 196 -13.18 22.24 -3.75
N ALA A 197 -12.66 21.17 -4.34
CA ALA A 197 -11.76 21.24 -5.48
C ALA A 197 -12.37 21.98 -6.67
N MET A 198 -13.67 21.80 -6.93
CA MET A 198 -14.37 22.52 -8.02
C MET A 198 -14.39 24.03 -7.82
N PHE A 199 -14.40 24.53 -6.58
CA PHE A 199 -14.29 25.97 -6.28
C PHE A 199 -12.86 26.48 -6.38
N SER A 200 -11.88 25.61 -6.16
CA SER A 200 -10.45 25.97 -6.18
C SER A 200 -9.89 26.03 -7.61
N VAL A 201 -10.55 25.40 -8.58
CA VAL A 201 -10.11 25.44 -9.98
C VAL A 201 -10.36 26.85 -10.56
N PRO A 202 -9.33 27.56 -11.05
CA PRO A 202 -9.49 28.90 -11.62
C PRO A 202 -10.42 28.89 -12.83
N SER A 203 -11.25 29.93 -12.95
CA SER A 203 -12.29 30.04 -14.01
C SER A 203 -11.73 30.05 -15.44
N ASN A 204 -10.45 30.35 -15.61
CA ASN A 204 -9.72 30.35 -16.88
C ASN A 204 -9.25 28.94 -17.29
N VAL A 205 -9.25 27.99 -16.36
CA VAL A 205 -9.06 26.58 -16.67
C VAL A 205 -10.45 26.06 -17.00
N HIS A 206 -10.78 26.01 -18.30
CA HIS A 206 -12.07 25.53 -18.75
C HIS A 206 -12.43 24.23 -18.02
N ALA A 207 -13.61 24.23 -17.41
CA ALA A 207 -14.21 23.06 -16.77
C ALA A 207 -13.97 21.84 -17.66
N VAL A 208 -13.65 20.71 -17.02
CA VAL A 208 -13.38 19.41 -17.67
C VAL A 208 -14.21 19.30 -18.95
N GLN A 209 -13.59 19.61 -20.08
CA GLN A 209 -14.25 19.44 -21.37
C GLN A 209 -14.27 17.95 -21.63
N PHE A 210 -15.36 17.28 -21.26
CA PHE A 210 -15.65 15.95 -21.75
C PHE A 210 -15.85 16.03 -23.26
N SER A 211 -14.76 16.02 -23.99
CA SER A 211 -14.83 15.93 -25.44
C SER A 211 -15.12 14.48 -25.79
N THR A 212 -16.28 14.24 -26.36
CA THR A 212 -16.69 12.93 -26.90
C THR A 212 -15.74 12.41 -27.99
N SER A 213 -14.82 13.27 -28.47
CA SER A 213 -13.83 12.92 -29.49
C SER A 213 -12.49 12.38 -28.92
N GLN A 214 -12.28 12.37 -27.62
CA GLN A 214 -11.04 11.91 -26.98
C GLN A 214 -11.23 10.58 -26.25
N PHE A 215 -11.77 9.59 -26.96
CA PHE A 215 -11.67 8.22 -26.47
C PHE A 215 -10.19 7.82 -26.43
N TRP A 216 -9.70 7.41 -25.27
CA TRP A 216 -8.30 7.02 -25.11
C TRP A 216 -7.95 5.82 -26.01
N HIS A 217 -6.84 5.91 -26.71
CA HIS A 217 -6.27 4.84 -27.51
C HIS A 217 -4.93 4.39 -26.92
N PRO A 218 -4.67 3.07 -26.82
CA PRO A 218 -3.41 2.58 -26.29
C PRO A 218 -2.26 2.88 -27.26
N GLU A 219 -1.28 3.66 -26.82
CA GLU A 219 -0.05 3.94 -27.53
C GLU A 219 1.09 3.14 -26.90
N GLY A 220 1.78 2.32 -27.72
CA GLY A 220 2.87 1.50 -27.23
C GLY A 220 4.17 2.31 -27.10
N HIS A 221 4.84 2.19 -25.95
CA HIS A 221 6.13 2.79 -25.66
C HIS A 221 7.18 1.70 -25.46
N ILE A 222 8.24 1.71 -26.28
CA ILE A 222 9.35 0.77 -26.17
C ILE A 222 10.54 1.52 -25.57
N PRO A 223 10.91 1.27 -24.29
CA PRO A 223 12.04 1.95 -23.67
C PRO A 223 13.34 1.70 -24.41
N GLY A 224 14.12 2.75 -24.66
CA GLY A 224 15.45 2.66 -25.22
C GLY A 224 16.47 2.07 -24.25
N GLN A 225 17.63 1.63 -24.74
CA GLN A 225 18.67 1.00 -23.91
C GLN A 225 19.09 1.87 -22.71
N LYS A 226 19.22 3.18 -22.90
CA LYS A 226 19.56 4.13 -21.82
C LYS A 226 18.47 4.15 -20.73
N SER A 227 17.19 4.20 -21.14
CA SER A 227 16.04 4.18 -20.23
C SER A 227 15.97 2.89 -19.42
N TRP A 228 16.34 1.74 -20.04
CA TRP A 228 16.45 0.47 -19.32
C TRP A 228 17.49 0.52 -18.21
N VAL A 229 18.69 1.04 -18.48
CA VAL A 229 19.77 1.11 -17.50
C VAL A 229 19.38 2.04 -16.34
N THR A 230 18.93 3.26 -16.66
CA THR A 230 18.49 4.24 -15.66
C THR A 230 17.31 3.71 -14.82
N GLY A 231 16.27 3.21 -15.48
CA GLY A 231 15.08 2.68 -14.78
C GLY A 231 15.40 1.47 -13.89
N ALA A 232 16.26 0.55 -14.36
CA ALA A 232 16.63 -0.64 -13.61
C ALA A 232 17.49 -0.32 -12.38
N ILE A 233 18.53 0.51 -12.54
CA ILE A 233 19.50 0.78 -11.46
C ILE A 233 18.92 1.78 -10.46
N ASP A 234 18.41 2.91 -10.93
CA ASP A 234 18.05 3.99 -10.04
C ASP A 234 16.71 3.73 -9.33
N ALA A 235 15.74 3.12 -10.02
CA ALA A 235 14.39 3.00 -9.50
C ALA A 235 13.92 1.57 -9.23
N ALA A 236 14.22 0.59 -10.09
CA ALA A 236 13.75 -0.77 -9.89
C ALA A 236 14.46 -1.48 -8.74
N LEU A 237 15.78 -1.29 -8.62
CA LEU A 237 16.58 -1.93 -7.58
C LEU A 237 16.08 -1.57 -6.16
N PRO A 238 15.85 -0.30 -5.79
CA PRO A 238 15.29 0.04 -4.47
C PRO A 238 13.81 -0.36 -4.32
N GLN A 239 13.06 -0.52 -5.42
CA GLN A 239 11.66 -0.94 -5.36
C GLN A 239 11.50 -2.45 -5.10
N LEU A 240 12.43 -3.30 -5.51
CA LEU A 240 12.31 -4.77 -5.38
C LEU A 240 12.09 -5.23 -3.92
N PRO A 241 12.91 -4.82 -2.93
CA PRO A 241 12.66 -5.16 -1.53
C PRO A 241 11.30 -4.66 -1.03
N LEU A 242 10.94 -3.42 -1.39
CA LEU A 242 9.66 -2.83 -1.00
C LEU A 242 8.48 -3.61 -1.59
N THR A 243 8.59 -4.08 -2.83
CA THR A 243 7.55 -4.90 -3.46
C THR A 243 7.46 -6.28 -2.82
N THR A 244 8.57 -6.96 -2.59
CA THR A 244 8.59 -8.32 -2.03
C THR A 244 8.12 -8.33 -0.57
N LEU A 245 8.64 -7.44 0.27
CA LEU A 245 8.36 -7.42 1.70
C LEU A 245 7.00 -6.78 2.00
N ASN A 246 6.75 -5.56 1.54
CA ASN A 246 5.54 -4.81 1.89
C ASN A 246 4.34 -5.14 0.99
N SER A 247 4.55 -5.31 -0.33
CA SER A 247 3.43 -5.50 -1.25
C SER A 247 3.05 -6.97 -1.47
N ILE A 248 3.88 -7.92 -1.08
CA ILE A 248 3.58 -9.35 -1.23
C ILE A 248 3.50 -10.02 0.13
N LEU A 249 4.58 -10.06 0.93
CA LEU A 249 4.59 -10.76 2.21
C LEU A 249 3.67 -10.10 3.24
N ALA A 250 3.82 -8.79 3.45
CA ALA A 250 3.01 -8.05 4.41
C ALA A 250 1.52 -8.04 4.01
N VAL A 251 1.20 -7.94 2.71
CA VAL A 251 -0.19 -8.05 2.22
C VAL A 251 -0.78 -9.42 2.50
N ALA A 252 -0.04 -10.51 2.25
CA ALA A 252 -0.51 -11.87 2.54
C ALA A 252 -0.80 -12.04 4.04
N SER A 253 0.14 -11.60 4.90
CA SER A 253 -0.03 -11.64 6.35
C SER A 253 -1.21 -10.78 6.83
N LEU A 254 -1.33 -9.54 6.35
CA LEU A 254 -2.44 -8.66 6.71
C LEU A 254 -3.79 -9.22 6.25
N SER A 255 -3.83 -9.81 5.04
CA SER A 255 -5.04 -10.45 4.52
C SER A 255 -5.51 -11.59 5.42
N ALA A 256 -4.59 -12.43 5.90
CA ALA A 256 -4.90 -13.51 6.85
C ALA A 256 -5.46 -12.97 8.17
N ASN A 257 -4.91 -11.86 8.67
CA ASN A 257 -5.36 -11.24 9.92
C ASN A 257 -6.74 -10.57 9.79
N LEU A 258 -6.99 -9.87 8.68
CA LEU A 258 -8.26 -9.16 8.47
C LEU A 258 -9.40 -10.07 8.03
N PHE A 259 -9.09 -11.16 7.31
CA PHE A 259 -10.04 -12.12 6.76
C PHE A 259 -9.68 -13.56 7.16
N PRO A 260 -9.79 -13.92 8.46
CA PRO A 260 -9.33 -15.21 8.96
C PRO A 260 -10.14 -16.40 8.44
N THR A 261 -11.40 -16.19 8.07
CA THR A 261 -12.32 -17.28 7.67
C THR A 261 -12.61 -17.29 6.18
N PHE A 262 -12.96 -16.14 5.62
CA PHE A 262 -13.33 -16.00 4.22
C PHE A 262 -13.24 -14.52 3.78
N PRO A 263 -12.80 -14.19 2.54
CA PRO A 263 -12.31 -15.08 1.47
C PRO A 263 -10.99 -15.79 1.80
N PRO A 264 -10.61 -16.83 1.02
CA PRO A 264 -9.33 -17.50 1.23
C PRO A 264 -8.17 -16.51 1.10
N THR A 265 -7.22 -16.58 2.02
CA THR A 265 -6.04 -15.71 2.00
C THR A 265 -5.25 -15.89 0.69
N PRO A 266 -4.98 -14.82 -0.07
CA PRO A 266 -4.16 -14.90 -1.27
C PRO A 266 -2.75 -15.41 -0.94
N SER A 267 -2.23 -16.35 -1.73
CA SER A 267 -0.85 -16.80 -1.56
C SER A 267 0.15 -15.75 -2.02
N THR A 268 1.35 -15.72 -1.44
CA THR A 268 2.45 -14.83 -1.86
C THR A 268 2.76 -14.97 -3.35
N THR A 269 2.70 -16.20 -3.88
CA THR A 269 2.88 -16.47 -5.31
C THR A 269 1.78 -15.83 -6.16
N SER A 270 0.49 -15.93 -5.76
CA SER A 270 -0.61 -15.34 -6.54
C SER A 270 -0.57 -13.81 -6.52
N ILE A 271 -0.20 -13.20 -5.40
CA ILE A 271 0.00 -11.75 -5.31
C ILE A 271 1.17 -11.32 -6.19
N GLY A 272 2.31 -12.03 -6.12
CA GLY A 272 3.48 -11.73 -6.94
C GLY A 272 3.20 -11.87 -8.43
N LEU A 273 2.49 -12.93 -8.86
CA LEU A 273 2.06 -13.08 -10.25
C LEU A 273 1.12 -11.95 -10.69
N SER A 274 0.20 -11.52 -9.85
CA SER A 274 -0.68 -10.38 -10.14
C SER A 274 0.13 -9.10 -10.38
N VAL A 275 1.07 -8.76 -9.48
CA VAL A 275 1.97 -7.60 -9.65
C VAL A 275 2.76 -7.70 -10.95
N ALA A 276 3.38 -8.86 -11.21
CA ALA A 276 4.20 -9.05 -12.40
C ALA A 276 3.39 -8.92 -13.69
N CYS A 277 2.27 -9.63 -13.81
CA CYS A 277 1.45 -9.62 -15.03
C CYS A 277 0.92 -8.23 -15.37
N TRP A 278 0.42 -7.49 -14.39
CA TRP A 278 -0.14 -6.16 -14.65
C TRP A 278 0.91 -5.16 -15.09
N ASN A 279 2.13 -5.20 -14.54
CA ASN A 279 3.21 -4.32 -14.98
C ASN A 279 3.79 -4.75 -16.32
N LEU A 280 3.90 -6.05 -16.59
CA LEU A 280 4.32 -6.55 -17.91
C LEU A 280 3.34 -6.17 -19.03
N ILE A 281 2.09 -5.90 -18.72
CA ILE A 281 1.10 -5.43 -19.70
C ILE A 281 1.07 -3.90 -19.71
N GLY A 282 0.83 -3.26 -18.58
CA GLY A 282 0.51 -1.83 -18.51
C GLY A 282 1.69 -0.91 -18.81
N CYS A 283 2.91 -1.26 -18.37
CA CYS A 283 4.07 -0.37 -18.54
C CYS A 283 4.43 -0.10 -20.01
N TRP A 284 4.14 -1.03 -20.94
CA TRP A 284 4.35 -0.79 -22.37
C TRP A 284 3.46 0.32 -22.96
N PHE A 285 2.40 0.69 -22.25
CA PHE A 285 1.48 1.75 -22.68
C PHE A 285 1.66 3.03 -21.87
N GLY A 286 2.80 3.18 -21.20
CA GLY A 286 3.09 4.34 -20.36
C GLY A 286 2.26 4.40 -19.07
N ALA A 287 1.61 3.31 -18.70
CA ALA A 287 0.92 3.24 -17.41
C ALA A 287 1.93 3.25 -16.25
N MET A 288 1.52 3.85 -15.16
CA MET A 288 2.29 3.88 -13.92
C MET A 288 2.58 2.47 -13.40
N PRO A 289 3.83 2.17 -13.00
CA PRO A 289 4.14 0.91 -12.34
C PRO A 289 3.32 0.73 -11.05
N ILE A 290 2.69 -0.44 -10.91
CA ILE A 290 1.72 -0.72 -9.86
C ILE A 290 2.08 -1.94 -9.01
N CYS A 291 1.68 -1.91 -7.75
CA CYS A 291 1.76 -3.05 -6.84
C CYS A 291 0.54 -3.11 -5.93
N HIS A 292 0.42 -4.16 -5.13
CA HIS A 292 -0.55 -4.22 -4.06
C HIS A 292 0.06 -3.59 -2.81
N GLY A 293 -0.72 -2.78 -2.07
CA GLY A 293 -0.21 -2.10 -0.88
C GLY A 293 -0.91 -2.57 0.39
N SER A 294 -0.13 -2.96 1.42
CA SER A 294 -0.68 -3.29 2.74
C SER A 294 -1.42 -2.09 3.35
N GLY A 295 -0.89 -0.87 3.20
CA GLY A 295 -1.55 0.35 3.64
C GLY A 295 -2.88 0.61 2.94
N GLY A 296 -3.00 0.30 1.65
CA GLY A 296 -4.24 0.43 0.91
C GLY A 296 -5.29 -0.59 1.34
N LEU A 297 -4.89 -1.85 1.57
CA LEU A 297 -5.78 -2.86 2.14
C LEU A 297 -6.28 -2.44 3.52
N ALA A 298 -5.39 -1.96 4.41
CA ALA A 298 -5.75 -1.46 5.72
C ALA A 298 -6.71 -0.25 5.63
N GLY A 299 -6.44 0.70 4.74
CA GLY A 299 -7.27 1.88 4.53
C GLY A 299 -8.66 1.51 4.03
N GLN A 300 -8.77 0.67 3.02
CA GLN A 300 -10.06 0.23 2.50
C GLN A 300 -10.88 -0.53 3.56
N TYR A 301 -10.23 -1.44 4.29
CA TYR A 301 -10.86 -2.15 5.41
C TYR A 301 -11.33 -1.20 6.51
N HIS A 302 -10.49 -0.21 6.88
CA HIS A 302 -10.82 0.81 7.89
C HIS A 302 -12.10 1.58 7.53
N PHE A 303 -12.24 1.97 6.26
CA PHE A 303 -13.37 2.76 5.78
C PHE A 303 -14.58 1.94 5.33
N GLY A 304 -14.60 0.64 5.61
CA GLY A 304 -15.80 -0.20 5.55
C GLY A 304 -15.81 -1.28 4.48
N ALA A 305 -14.83 -1.34 3.57
CA ALA A 305 -14.74 -2.43 2.59
C ALA A 305 -14.50 -3.77 3.27
N ARG A 306 -15.20 -4.79 2.82
CA ARG A 306 -15.07 -6.16 3.34
C ARG A 306 -14.88 -7.20 2.24
N SER A 307 -15.04 -6.78 0.98
CA SER A 307 -14.94 -7.69 -0.16
C SER A 307 -14.22 -7.05 -1.35
N GLY A 308 -13.94 -7.88 -2.38
CA GLY A 308 -13.42 -7.41 -3.66
C GLY A 308 -14.37 -6.49 -4.43
N ALA A 309 -15.65 -6.39 -4.02
CA ALA A 309 -16.61 -5.49 -4.64
C ALA A 309 -16.17 -4.02 -4.57
N SER A 310 -15.54 -3.60 -3.47
CA SER A 310 -15.01 -2.25 -3.30
C SER A 310 -14.03 -1.87 -4.41
N ILE A 311 -13.04 -2.72 -4.66
CA ILE A 311 -12.03 -2.45 -5.70
C ILE A 311 -12.54 -2.67 -7.12
N ILE A 312 -13.56 -3.52 -7.30
CA ILE A 312 -14.27 -3.62 -8.59
C ILE A 312 -14.97 -2.31 -8.91
N VAL A 313 -15.69 -1.72 -7.95
CA VAL A 313 -16.32 -0.39 -8.12
C VAL A 313 -15.27 0.68 -8.42
N LEU A 314 -14.18 0.72 -7.65
CA LEU A 314 -13.07 1.65 -7.91
C LEU A 314 -12.46 1.44 -9.30
N GLY A 315 -12.29 0.19 -9.71
CA GLY A 315 -11.77 -0.18 -11.02
C GLY A 315 -12.65 0.30 -12.17
N ILE A 316 -13.97 0.14 -12.05
CA ILE A 316 -14.94 0.64 -13.04
C ILE A 316 -14.86 2.17 -13.15
N VAL A 317 -14.82 2.87 -12.01
CA VAL A 317 -14.69 4.34 -12.00
C VAL A 317 -13.37 4.78 -12.66
N LYS A 318 -12.25 4.12 -12.34
CA LYS A 318 -10.95 4.41 -12.97
C LYS A 318 -11.01 4.22 -14.48
N ILE A 319 -11.59 3.12 -14.98
CA ILE A 319 -11.71 2.86 -16.41
C ILE A 319 -12.55 3.94 -17.09
N ILE A 320 -13.69 4.29 -16.53
CA ILE A 320 -14.55 5.35 -17.10
C ILE A 320 -13.78 6.67 -17.15
N LEU A 321 -13.10 7.05 -16.08
CA LEU A 321 -12.30 8.28 -16.04
C LEU A 321 -11.12 8.21 -17.02
N GLY A 322 -10.44 7.08 -17.13
CA GLY A 322 -9.31 6.91 -18.06
C GLY A 322 -9.72 6.96 -19.53
N LEU A 323 -10.87 6.38 -19.87
CA LEU A 323 -11.37 6.35 -21.25
C LEU A 323 -11.94 7.70 -21.71
N PHE A 324 -12.62 8.43 -20.83
CA PHE A 324 -13.41 9.61 -21.21
C PHE A 324 -12.87 10.94 -20.69
N ALA A 325 -12.15 10.97 -19.57
CA ALA A 325 -11.64 12.19 -18.97
C ALA A 325 -10.13 12.37 -19.14
N GLY A 326 -9.36 11.28 -19.04
CA GLY A 326 -7.92 11.31 -19.27
C GLY A 326 -7.19 12.45 -18.56
N ASN A 327 -6.39 13.21 -19.30
CA ASN A 327 -5.64 14.35 -18.79
C ASN A 327 -6.54 15.55 -18.43
N ALA A 328 -7.78 15.61 -18.90
CA ALA A 328 -8.69 16.72 -18.58
C ALA A 328 -9.07 16.78 -17.08
N ILE A 329 -8.92 15.67 -16.34
CA ILE A 329 -9.20 15.63 -14.89
C ILE A 329 -8.02 16.17 -14.05
N VAL A 330 -6.82 16.33 -14.62
CA VAL A 330 -5.61 16.74 -13.87
C VAL A 330 -5.80 18.05 -13.10
N PRO A 331 -6.38 19.12 -13.68
CA PRO A 331 -6.60 20.35 -12.93
C PRO A 331 -7.49 20.17 -11.70
N LEU A 332 -8.54 19.36 -11.80
CA LEU A 332 -9.41 19.06 -10.66
C LEU A 332 -8.64 18.28 -9.57
N LEU A 333 -7.86 17.28 -9.98
CA LEU A 333 -7.08 16.47 -9.05
C LEU A 333 -5.96 17.27 -8.36
N GLN A 334 -5.36 18.25 -9.04
CA GLN A 334 -4.34 19.14 -8.45
C GLN A 334 -4.88 20.00 -7.31
N HIS A 335 -6.17 20.37 -7.38
CA HIS A 335 -6.85 21.20 -6.38
C HIS A 335 -7.57 20.36 -5.31
N PHE A 336 -7.35 19.04 -5.28
CA PHE A 336 -7.96 18.19 -4.25
C PHE A 336 -7.42 18.53 -2.85
N PRO A 337 -8.26 18.78 -1.83
CA PRO A 337 -7.84 19.25 -0.51
C PRO A 337 -6.86 18.29 0.18
N LYS A 338 -5.66 18.78 0.45
CA LYS A 338 -4.62 18.03 1.16
C LYS A 338 -4.99 17.74 2.61
N SER A 339 -5.79 18.61 3.22
CA SER A 339 -6.37 18.45 4.56
C SER A 339 -7.16 17.14 4.69
N ILE A 340 -8.07 16.88 3.76
CA ILE A 340 -8.89 15.65 3.76
C ILE A 340 -8.04 14.43 3.41
N LEU A 341 -7.19 14.53 2.37
CA LEU A 341 -6.29 13.45 1.99
C LEU A 341 -5.37 13.06 3.16
N GLY A 342 -4.79 14.05 3.84
CA GLY A 342 -3.90 13.82 4.97
C GLY A 342 -4.57 13.04 6.11
N VAL A 343 -5.80 13.39 6.48
CA VAL A 343 -6.55 12.67 7.52
C VAL A 343 -6.86 11.23 7.09
N MET A 344 -7.22 10.99 5.82
CA MET A 344 -7.48 9.65 5.31
C MET A 344 -6.21 8.78 5.32
N VAL A 345 -5.05 9.36 4.95
CA VAL A 345 -3.76 8.65 5.03
C VAL A 345 -3.38 8.31 6.46
N ILE A 346 -3.57 9.26 7.40
CA ILE A 346 -3.32 9.01 8.83
C ILE A 346 -4.20 7.86 9.33
N ALA A 347 -5.49 7.85 8.99
CA ALA A 347 -6.39 6.77 9.40
C ALA A 347 -5.93 5.40 8.87
N ALA A 348 -5.54 5.32 7.59
CA ALA A 348 -5.02 4.11 6.98
C ALA A 348 -3.68 3.65 7.61
N GLY A 349 -2.79 4.59 7.91
CA GLY A 349 -1.51 4.31 8.58
C GLY A 349 -1.68 3.78 10.00
N VAL A 350 -2.59 4.36 10.78
CA VAL A 350 -2.93 3.87 12.13
C VAL A 350 -3.54 2.47 12.06
N GLU A 351 -4.43 2.19 11.10
CA GLU A 351 -5.01 0.85 10.94
C GLU A 351 -3.94 -0.19 10.61
N LEU A 352 -3.00 0.14 9.74
CA LEU A 352 -1.88 -0.74 9.43
C LEU A 352 -0.96 -0.97 10.64
N ALA A 353 -0.69 0.06 11.44
CA ALA A 353 0.15 -0.04 12.62
C ALA A 353 -0.48 -0.91 13.76
N LYS A 354 -1.80 -1.07 13.80
CA LYS A 354 -2.47 -1.95 14.79
C LYS A 354 -2.01 -3.40 14.73
N VAL A 355 -1.49 -3.86 13.61
CA VAL A 355 -0.95 -5.23 13.45
C VAL A 355 0.15 -5.52 14.48
N GLY A 356 0.85 -4.49 14.95
CA GLY A 356 1.87 -4.61 16.00
C GLY A 356 1.35 -5.07 17.36
N GLN A 357 0.05 -4.91 17.66
CA GLN A 357 -0.54 -5.31 18.94
C GLN A 357 -0.40 -6.82 19.23
N GLY A 358 -0.32 -7.67 18.21
CA GLY A 358 -0.10 -9.10 18.38
C GLY A 358 1.36 -9.53 18.21
N ALA A 359 2.34 -8.62 18.28
CA ALA A 359 3.74 -8.98 18.02
C ALA A 359 4.37 -9.84 19.13
N SER A 360 3.92 -9.68 20.37
CA SER A 360 4.34 -10.49 21.52
C SER A 360 3.51 -11.76 21.70
N ASP A 361 2.59 -12.07 20.79
CA ASP A 361 1.74 -13.25 20.89
C ASP A 361 2.57 -14.52 20.80
N THR A 362 2.45 -15.35 21.82
CA THR A 362 3.13 -16.64 21.98
C THR A 362 2.13 -17.78 22.17
N SER A 363 0.88 -17.60 21.74
CA SER A 363 -0.17 -18.61 21.85
C SER A 363 0.23 -19.94 21.24
N ASP A 364 0.97 -19.91 20.12
CA ASP A 364 1.55 -21.07 19.48
C ASP A 364 2.52 -21.87 20.37
N LEU A 365 3.30 -21.18 21.20
CA LEU A 365 4.23 -21.80 22.13
C LEU A 365 3.53 -22.34 23.36
N TRP A 366 2.51 -21.63 23.87
CA TRP A 366 1.67 -22.09 24.97
C TRP A 366 0.93 -23.37 24.59
N GLU A 367 0.30 -23.45 23.41
CA GLU A 367 -0.36 -24.67 22.95
C GLU A 367 0.61 -25.86 22.82
N GLN A 368 1.85 -25.61 22.38
CA GLN A 368 2.87 -26.66 22.31
C GLN A 368 3.30 -27.13 23.70
N ALA A 369 3.53 -26.20 24.62
CA ALA A 369 3.93 -26.52 25.99
C ALA A 369 2.84 -27.28 26.75
N GLU A 370 1.57 -26.89 26.57
CA GLU A 370 0.41 -27.61 27.15
C GLU A 370 0.27 -29.04 26.61
N ARG A 371 0.52 -29.26 25.32
CA ARG A 371 0.49 -30.61 24.70
C ARG A 371 1.62 -31.50 25.20
N GLN A 372 2.73 -30.94 25.64
CA GLN A 372 3.90 -31.68 26.15
C GLN A 372 3.84 -31.95 27.64
N SER A 373 3.04 -31.22 28.40
CA SER A 373 2.88 -31.42 29.83
C SER A 373 1.84 -32.51 30.13
N SER A 374 2.14 -33.41 31.07
CA SER A 374 1.30 -34.56 31.40
C SER A 374 -0.02 -34.18 32.10
N ASP A 375 -0.11 -33.01 32.71
CA ASP A 375 -1.29 -32.51 33.43
C ASP A 375 -1.86 -31.19 32.84
N GLY A 376 -1.43 -30.80 31.62
CA GLY A 376 -1.90 -29.61 30.95
C GLY A 376 -1.33 -28.28 31.48
N SER A 377 -0.45 -28.35 32.50
CA SER A 377 0.20 -27.16 33.09
C SER A 377 1.68 -27.15 32.75
N PRO A 378 2.18 -26.21 31.93
CA PRO A 378 3.60 -26.07 31.66
C PRO A 378 4.39 -25.76 32.93
N ALA A 379 5.61 -26.33 33.04
CA ALA A 379 6.53 -26.06 34.14
C ALA A 379 6.87 -24.55 34.23
N GLU A 380 7.17 -24.05 35.43
CA GLU A 380 7.44 -22.64 35.67
C GLU A 380 8.60 -22.10 34.80
N GLU A 381 9.64 -22.91 34.61
CA GLU A 381 10.75 -22.57 33.69
C GLU A 381 10.27 -22.40 32.24
N THR A 382 9.34 -23.23 31.78
CA THR A 382 8.75 -23.14 30.43
C THR A 382 7.95 -21.86 30.27
N LYS A 383 7.19 -21.44 31.29
CA LYS A 383 6.45 -20.18 31.30
C LYS A 383 7.39 -18.97 31.16
N VAL A 384 8.50 -18.97 31.92
CA VAL A 384 9.52 -17.90 31.84
C VAL A 384 10.15 -17.84 30.46
N ILE A 385 10.45 -19.00 29.85
CA ILE A 385 11.01 -19.06 28.49
C ILE A 385 10.02 -18.49 27.45
N ILE A 386 8.74 -18.87 27.52
CA ILE A 386 7.69 -18.37 26.63
C ILE A 386 7.53 -16.86 26.77
N GLN A 387 7.51 -16.35 28.00
CA GLN A 387 7.44 -14.91 28.27
C GLN A 387 8.64 -14.16 27.67
N LYS A 388 9.85 -14.71 27.87
CA LYS A 388 11.09 -14.14 27.29
C LYS A 388 11.05 -14.14 25.75
N GLN A 389 10.52 -15.19 25.13
CA GLN A 389 10.35 -15.25 23.68
C GLN A 389 9.33 -14.23 23.17
N GLY A 390 8.24 -14.00 23.91
CA GLY A 390 7.28 -12.93 23.57
C GLY A 390 7.92 -11.55 23.58
N ASN A 391 8.74 -11.27 24.61
CA ASN A 391 9.48 -10.01 24.69
C ASN A 391 10.50 -9.88 23.54
N ASN A 392 11.21 -10.97 23.19
CA ASN A 392 12.16 -10.97 22.07
C ASN A 392 11.43 -10.70 20.74
N ARG A 393 10.30 -11.36 20.47
CA ARG A 393 9.47 -11.11 19.28
C ARG A 393 9.05 -9.64 19.17
N TYR A 394 8.67 -9.03 20.30
CA TYR A 394 8.31 -7.60 20.34
C TYR A 394 9.52 -6.70 20.08
N MET A 395 10.68 -7.00 20.65
CA MET A 395 11.92 -6.23 20.40
C MET A 395 12.36 -6.31 18.94
N VAL A 396 12.32 -7.51 18.34
CA VAL A 396 12.58 -7.72 16.91
C VAL A 396 11.68 -6.83 16.05
N MET A 397 10.38 -6.82 16.34
CA MET A 397 9.45 -5.93 15.66
C MET A 397 9.84 -4.45 15.81
N LEU A 398 10.17 -3.99 17.02
CA LEU A 398 10.55 -2.59 17.27
C LEU A 398 11.82 -2.18 16.53
N VAL A 399 12.84 -3.04 16.50
CA VAL A 399 14.09 -2.76 15.77
C VAL A 399 13.83 -2.67 14.27
N THR A 400 13.00 -3.57 13.73
CA THR A 400 12.56 -3.50 12.32
C THR A 400 11.84 -2.18 12.03
N VAL A 401 10.92 -1.75 12.90
CA VAL A 401 10.22 -0.45 12.80
C VAL A 401 11.22 0.70 12.78
N ALA A 402 12.17 0.70 13.72
CA ALA A 402 13.20 1.74 13.81
C ALA A 402 14.05 1.80 12.54
N GLY A 403 14.48 0.66 12.01
CA GLY A 403 15.21 0.58 10.74
C GLY A 403 14.43 1.11 9.55
N CYS A 404 13.14 0.72 9.41
CA CYS A 404 12.26 1.22 8.36
C CYS A 404 12.09 2.74 8.41
N LEU A 405 11.89 3.31 9.60
CA LEU A 405 11.65 4.74 9.79
C LEU A 405 12.94 5.56 9.65
N ALA A 406 14.05 5.11 10.25
CA ALA A 406 15.32 5.84 10.23
C ALA A 406 15.89 5.95 8.82
N CYS A 407 15.83 4.86 8.07
CA CYS A 407 16.39 4.79 6.72
C CYS A 407 15.36 5.06 5.61
N LYS A 408 14.09 5.24 5.96
CA LYS A 408 12.96 5.38 5.01
C LYS A 408 12.95 4.27 3.94
N ASN A 409 13.40 3.07 4.33
CA ASN A 409 13.56 1.93 3.45
C ASN A 409 13.28 0.63 4.19
N ASP A 410 12.26 -0.10 3.74
CA ASP A 410 11.83 -1.37 4.34
C ASP A 410 12.91 -2.47 4.20
N ALA A 411 13.77 -2.38 3.17
CA ALA A 411 14.87 -3.32 2.99
C ALA A 411 15.94 -3.19 4.08
N ILE A 412 16.23 -1.97 4.52
CA ILE A 412 17.22 -1.74 5.58
C ILE A 412 16.66 -2.20 6.93
N GLY A 413 15.37 -1.96 7.20
CA GLY A 413 14.69 -2.52 8.36
C GLY A 413 14.82 -4.05 8.42
N PHE A 414 14.69 -4.72 7.27
CA PHE A 414 14.86 -6.16 7.14
C PHE A 414 16.33 -6.61 7.33
N THR A 415 17.31 -5.92 6.73
CA THR A 415 18.73 -6.34 6.79
C THR A 415 19.36 -6.12 8.16
N VAL A 416 18.96 -5.08 8.88
CA VAL A 416 19.40 -4.82 10.26
C VAL A 416 19.01 -6.00 11.16
N GLU A 417 17.83 -6.57 10.96
CA GLU A 417 17.30 -7.66 11.76
C GLU A 417 17.85 -9.03 11.34
N ALA A 418 17.94 -9.30 10.02
CA ALA A 418 18.54 -10.55 9.53
C ALA A 418 20.00 -10.71 9.98
N GLY A 419 20.73 -9.59 10.12
CA GLY A 419 22.06 -9.55 10.75
C GLY A 419 21.98 -9.80 12.26
N GLY A 420 21.01 -9.26 12.97
CA GLY A 420 20.84 -9.39 14.42
C GLY A 420 20.37 -10.78 14.86
N GLU A 421 19.45 -11.43 14.14
CA GLU A 421 19.01 -12.81 14.46
C GLU A 421 20.11 -13.85 14.22
N LEU A 422 20.91 -13.71 13.16
CA LEU A 422 22.08 -14.58 12.93
C LEU A 422 23.10 -14.48 14.07
N TYR A 423 23.22 -13.30 14.71
CA TYR A 423 24.08 -13.10 15.88
C TYR A 423 23.45 -13.63 17.19
N SER A 424 22.14 -13.47 17.37
CA SER A 424 21.40 -13.88 18.57
C SER A 424 21.28 -15.41 18.71
N LEU A 425 21.21 -16.13 17.59
CA LEU A 425 21.25 -17.61 17.61
C LEU A 425 22.60 -18.16 18.08
N ASN A 426 23.66 -17.34 18.01
CA ASN A 426 25.01 -17.77 18.40
C ASN A 426 25.41 -17.37 19.84
N GLU A 427 24.81 -16.34 20.48
CA GLU A 427 25.29 -15.84 21.78
C GLU A 427 24.24 -15.49 22.83
N GLY A 428 22.95 -15.72 22.62
CA GLY A 428 21.91 -15.46 23.66
C GLY A 428 21.79 -14.01 24.18
N THR A 429 22.47 -13.04 23.56
CA THR A 429 22.43 -11.63 23.97
C THR A 429 22.27 -10.70 22.76
N VAL A 430 21.25 -9.86 22.79
CA VAL A 430 20.99 -8.82 21.77
C VAL A 430 22.02 -7.69 21.94
N ARG A 431 22.97 -7.56 21.02
CA ARG A 431 23.81 -6.37 20.89
C ARG A 431 23.18 -5.43 19.83
N THR A 432 22.78 -4.27 20.27
CA THR A 432 22.29 -3.17 19.40
C THR A 432 23.47 -2.30 18.96
N ASP A 433 24.23 -2.76 17.97
CA ASP A 433 25.18 -1.87 17.30
C ASP A 433 24.44 -1.18 16.14
N PHE A 434 24.14 0.09 16.31
CA PHE A 434 23.51 0.93 15.29
C PHE A 434 24.41 1.04 14.06
N ILE A 435 23.99 0.44 12.95
CA ILE A 435 24.59 0.68 11.65
C ILE A 435 24.11 2.04 11.15
N ALA A 436 25.05 2.99 11.02
CA ALA A 436 24.76 4.32 10.45
C ALA A 436 24.20 4.17 9.03
N CYS A 437 23.11 4.83 8.73
CA CYS A 437 22.57 4.90 7.38
C CYS A 437 23.60 5.51 6.42
N PRO A 438 23.92 4.88 5.29
CA PRO A 438 24.93 5.38 4.36
C PRO A 438 24.63 6.73 3.72
N ASN A 439 23.41 7.25 3.85
CA ASN A 439 22.93 8.51 3.24
C ASN A 439 22.43 9.55 4.24
N ALA A 440 22.87 9.51 5.51
CA ALA A 440 22.60 10.62 6.42
C ALA A 440 23.53 11.78 6.05
N GLU A 441 22.98 12.86 5.50
CA GLU A 441 23.70 14.13 5.35
C GLU A 441 24.20 14.57 6.73
N PRO A 442 25.47 15.00 6.86
CA PRO A 442 25.98 15.48 8.13
C PRO A 442 25.18 16.72 8.60
N PRO A 443 24.94 16.87 9.90
CA PRO A 443 24.25 18.05 10.42
C PRO A 443 25.01 19.30 10.00
N LEU A 444 24.31 20.25 9.41
CA LEU A 444 24.81 21.57 9.09
C LEU A 444 25.36 22.22 10.38
N ASP A 445 26.68 22.31 10.46
CA ASP A 445 27.36 23.03 11.52
C ASP A 445 26.82 24.46 11.62
N SER A 446 26.14 24.74 12.71
CA SER A 446 25.82 26.09 13.14
C SER A 446 27.11 26.79 13.55
N LYS A 447 27.81 27.43 12.61
CA LYS A 447 28.77 28.49 12.94
C LYS A 447 27.97 29.74 13.23
N CYS A 448 27.66 29.96 14.50
CA CYS A 448 27.49 31.30 15.06
C CYS A 448 28.88 31.84 15.42
N SER A 449 29.27 32.89 14.79
CA SER A 449 30.16 33.91 15.32
C SER A 449 29.40 35.21 15.32
#